data_684988f0ab3e52844c9ca4516377871f
#
_entry.id   684988f0ab3e52844c9ca4516377871f
#
_cell.length_a   1.000
_cell.length_b   1.000
_cell.length_c   1.000
_cell.angle_alpha   90.00
_cell.angle_beta   90.00
_cell.angle_gamma   90.00
#
_symmetry.space_group_name_H-M   'P 1'
#
loop_
_entity.id
_entity.type
_entity.pdbx_description
1 polymer ?
#
loop_
_entity_poly.entity_id
_entity_poly.type
_entity_poly.pdbx_seq_one_letter_code
_entity_poly.pdbx_strand_id
1 'polypeptide(L)'
;MSVAYISSLRSKDPRTQVGACIVDTNHRIISTGYNGMPNKCNDSEMPWESKEGLEGKYLYVVHSELNAILYAKNDLNGCILYSTLFPCNECSKTIVQSGISEVVYLSDKYKDMEQTIASRFILNMAGIKYRQLVSDTKIEINLSNHSN
;
A
#
# COMPACT_ATOMS: atom_id res chain seq x y z
N MET A 1 -10.73 0.92 -3.25
CA MET A 1 -9.73 1.99 -3.54
C MET A 1 -9.94 3.24 -2.67
N SER A 2 -11.12 3.77 -2.51
CA SER A 2 -11.38 4.96 -1.69
C SER A 2 -10.84 4.83 -0.25
N VAL A 3 -11.04 3.67 0.38
CA VAL A 3 -10.51 3.41 1.73
C VAL A 3 -8.98 3.38 1.74
N ALA A 4 -8.34 2.79 0.73
CA ALA A 4 -6.89 2.83 0.59
C ALA A 4 -6.39 4.28 0.45
N TYR A 5 -7.08 5.10 -0.35
CA TYR A 5 -6.73 6.52 -0.51
C TYR A 5 -6.88 7.28 0.82
N ILE A 6 -8.00 7.13 1.53
CA ILE A 6 -8.20 7.77 2.83
C ILE A 6 -7.13 7.32 3.84
N SER A 7 -6.77 6.03 3.84
CA SER A 7 -5.69 5.52 4.69
C SER A 7 -4.35 6.19 4.37
N SER A 8 -4.07 6.51 3.10
CA SER A 8 -2.82 7.17 2.71
C SER A 8 -2.62 8.54 3.36
N LEU A 9 -3.71 9.25 3.67
CA LEU A 9 -3.67 10.56 4.33
C LEU A 9 -3.13 10.51 5.77
N ARG A 10 -3.02 9.31 6.36
CA ARG A 10 -2.35 9.09 7.65
C ARG A 10 -0.83 9.07 7.54
N SER A 11 -0.30 8.87 6.35
CA SER A 11 1.15 8.84 6.13
C SER A 11 1.76 10.20 6.40
N LYS A 12 2.89 10.23 7.11
CA LYS A 12 3.71 11.41 7.35
C LYS A 12 4.81 11.58 6.31
N ASP A 13 4.85 10.71 5.30
CA ASP A 13 5.83 10.81 4.21
C ASP A 13 5.64 12.12 3.43
N PRO A 14 6.64 13.01 3.41
CA PRO A 14 6.49 14.32 2.78
C PRO A 14 6.50 14.26 1.25
N ARG A 15 6.92 13.13 0.66
CA ARG A 15 7.03 12.97 -0.80
C ARG A 15 5.91 12.15 -1.40
N THR A 16 5.58 11.00 -0.80
CA THR A 16 4.58 10.08 -1.38
C THR A 16 3.83 9.37 -0.28
N GLN A 17 2.61 9.80 -0.04
CA GLN A 17 1.68 9.13 0.84
C GLN A 17 1.02 7.98 0.08
N VAL A 18 1.17 6.76 0.58
CA VAL A 18 0.61 5.54 -0.02
C VAL A 18 -0.30 4.86 1.00
N GLY A 19 -1.41 4.35 0.51
CA GLY A 19 -2.35 3.59 1.32
C GLY A 19 -2.76 2.29 0.65
N ALA A 20 -3.05 1.30 1.48
CA ALA A 20 -3.51 -0.02 1.07
C ALA A 20 -4.77 -0.43 1.83
N CYS A 21 -5.59 -1.27 1.21
CA CYS A 21 -6.77 -1.87 1.79
C CYS A 21 -6.90 -3.31 1.29
N ILE A 22 -7.01 -4.26 2.20
CA ILE A 22 -7.24 -5.67 1.87
C ILE A 22 -8.71 -6.00 2.10
N VAL A 23 -9.31 -6.68 1.14
CA VAL A 23 -10.67 -7.21 1.24
C VAL A 23 -10.70 -8.71 0.99
N ASP A 24 -11.66 -9.40 1.63
CA ASP A 24 -11.91 -10.81 1.38
C ASP A 24 -12.63 -11.04 0.03
N THR A 25 -12.92 -12.30 -0.29
CA THR A 25 -13.64 -12.71 -1.50
C THR A 25 -15.09 -12.20 -1.55
N ASN A 26 -15.64 -11.76 -0.43
CA ASN A 26 -16.96 -11.12 -0.33
C ASN A 26 -16.87 -9.59 -0.33
N HIS A 27 -15.69 -9.01 -0.64
CA HIS A 27 -15.40 -7.58 -0.63
C HIS A 27 -15.54 -6.89 0.75
N ARG A 28 -15.45 -7.66 1.85
CA ARG A 28 -15.41 -7.09 3.20
C ARG A 28 -13.99 -6.66 3.53
N ILE A 29 -13.84 -5.50 4.14
CA ILE A 29 -12.54 -4.98 4.55
C ILE A 29 -11.97 -5.84 5.67
N ILE A 30 -10.77 -6.38 5.44
CA ILE A 30 -9.99 -7.15 6.41
C ILE A 30 -9.01 -6.25 7.13
N SER A 31 -8.26 -5.43 6.38
CA SER A 31 -7.22 -4.59 6.93
C SER A 31 -6.96 -3.38 6.06
N THR A 32 -6.34 -2.36 6.66
CA THR A 32 -5.81 -1.19 5.95
C THR A 32 -4.38 -0.92 6.40
N GLY A 33 -3.61 -0.25 5.55
CA GLY A 33 -2.25 0.17 5.85
C GLY A 33 -1.92 1.48 5.15
N TYR A 34 -0.91 2.16 5.66
CA TYR A 34 -0.29 3.33 5.04
C TYR A 34 1.22 3.28 5.28
N ASN A 35 2.00 3.93 4.43
CA ASN A 35 3.45 3.92 4.61
C ASN A 35 3.87 4.83 5.77
N GLY A 36 4.82 4.35 6.57
CA GLY A 36 5.28 5.06 7.77
C GLY A 36 6.51 4.42 8.40
N MET A 37 7.06 5.06 9.40
CA MET A 37 8.17 4.49 10.16
C MET A 37 7.70 3.31 11.03
N PRO A 38 8.60 2.40 11.43
CA PRO A 38 8.24 1.27 12.27
C PRO A 38 7.59 1.70 13.57
N ASN A 39 6.69 0.87 14.08
CA ASN A 39 6.03 1.12 15.37
C ASN A 39 7.06 1.35 16.48
N LYS A 40 6.76 2.29 17.37
CA LYS A 40 7.61 2.73 18.48
C LYS A 40 8.87 3.52 18.07
N CYS A 41 9.15 3.70 16.79
CA CYS A 41 10.16 4.67 16.35
C CYS A 41 9.51 6.06 16.36
N ASN A 42 10.23 7.04 16.91
CA ASN A 42 9.76 8.42 16.92
C ASN A 42 9.94 9.03 15.54
N ASP A 43 8.85 9.38 14.88
CA ASP A 43 8.88 9.94 13.51
C ASP A 43 9.75 11.20 13.37
N SER A 44 9.90 12.00 14.46
CA SER A 44 10.73 13.22 14.44
C SER A 44 12.23 12.93 14.48
N GLU A 45 12.63 11.73 14.86
CA GLU A 45 14.03 11.28 14.95
C GLU A 45 14.45 10.42 13.74
N MET A 46 13.48 10.03 12.90
CA MET A 46 13.72 9.17 11.75
C MET A 46 13.98 9.99 10.47
N PRO A 47 14.85 9.49 9.56
CA PRO A 47 15.13 10.19 8.32
C PRO A 47 13.94 10.08 7.34
N TRP A 48 13.40 11.24 6.91
CA TRP A 48 12.32 11.28 5.92
C TRP A 48 12.80 11.70 4.52
N GLU A 49 14.08 11.99 4.37
CA GLU A 49 14.61 12.40 3.09
C GLU A 49 14.70 11.25 2.09
N SER A 50 14.47 11.58 0.81
CA SER A 50 14.60 10.62 -0.29
C SER A 50 16.04 10.54 -0.75
N LYS A 51 16.91 10.03 0.12
CA LYS A 51 18.34 9.78 -0.13
C LYS A 51 18.65 8.29 -0.05
N GLU A 52 19.76 7.90 -0.65
CA GLU A 52 20.35 6.59 -0.44
C GLU A 52 21.13 6.52 0.89
N GLY A 53 21.34 5.30 1.38
CA GLY A 53 22.10 5.06 2.61
C GLY A 53 21.33 5.37 3.89
N LEU A 54 22.07 5.47 4.99
CA LEU A 54 21.51 5.54 6.36
C LEU A 54 20.75 6.84 6.65
N GLU A 55 20.98 7.89 5.90
CA GLU A 55 20.29 9.17 6.05
C GLU A 55 18.97 9.25 5.24
N GLY A 56 18.66 8.19 4.50
CA GLY A 56 17.47 8.11 3.65
C GLY A 56 16.38 7.24 4.24
N LYS A 57 15.13 7.60 4.00
CA LYS A 57 13.94 6.88 4.48
C LYS A 57 13.81 5.46 3.95
N TYR A 58 14.42 5.15 2.80
CA TYR A 58 14.17 3.88 2.09
C TYR A 58 14.60 2.63 2.84
N LEU A 59 15.53 2.76 3.80
CA LEU A 59 15.96 1.66 4.66
C LEU A 59 15.03 1.43 5.87
N TYR A 60 14.15 2.38 6.17
CA TYR A 60 13.39 2.39 7.43
C TYR A 60 11.88 2.37 7.22
N VAL A 61 11.40 3.00 6.14
CA VAL A 61 9.97 3.16 5.91
C VAL A 61 9.31 1.81 5.62
N VAL A 62 8.27 1.49 6.36
CA VAL A 62 7.41 0.31 6.11
C VAL A 62 6.35 0.71 5.11
N HIS A 63 6.23 -0.02 4.01
CA HIS A 63 5.27 0.27 2.96
C HIS A 63 3.84 -0.04 3.38
N SER A 64 2.89 0.61 2.74
CA SER A 64 1.46 0.49 3.06
C SER A 64 0.93 -0.93 2.92
N GLU A 65 1.37 -1.67 1.90
CA GLU A 65 0.96 -3.04 1.62
C GLU A 65 1.45 -3.97 2.73
N LEU A 66 2.72 -3.82 3.13
CA LEU A 66 3.29 -4.60 4.22
C LEU A 66 2.56 -4.31 5.53
N ASN A 67 2.29 -3.03 5.84
CA ASN A 67 1.50 -2.67 7.01
C ASN A 67 0.10 -3.28 6.97
N ALA A 68 -0.60 -3.23 5.84
CA ALA A 68 -1.92 -3.85 5.70
C ALA A 68 -1.87 -5.36 5.95
N ILE A 69 -0.86 -6.07 5.41
CA ILE A 69 -0.67 -7.51 5.60
C ILE A 69 -0.36 -7.84 7.07
N LEU A 70 0.56 -7.12 7.70
CA LEU A 70 0.96 -7.37 9.09
C LEU A 70 -0.16 -7.07 10.11
N TYR A 71 -1.04 -6.11 9.82
CA TYR A 71 -2.19 -5.80 10.67
C TYR A 71 -3.40 -6.70 10.44
N ALA A 72 -3.42 -7.47 9.36
CA ALA A 72 -4.47 -8.45 9.14
C ALA A 72 -4.36 -9.58 10.17
N LYS A 73 -5.48 -9.89 10.82
CA LYS A 73 -5.58 -11.00 11.80
C LYS A 73 -6.19 -12.26 11.21
N ASN A 74 -6.53 -12.22 9.94
CA ASN A 74 -7.22 -13.27 9.20
C ASN A 74 -6.28 -13.91 8.19
N ASP A 75 -6.64 -15.10 7.72
CA ASP A 75 -6.05 -15.68 6.52
C ASP A 75 -6.32 -14.74 5.32
N LEU A 76 -5.28 -14.45 4.54
CA LEU A 76 -5.37 -13.59 3.37
C LEU A 76 -5.45 -14.36 2.05
N ASN A 77 -5.55 -15.68 2.12
CA ASN A 77 -5.64 -16.52 0.94
C ASN A 77 -6.87 -16.14 0.09
N GLY A 78 -6.65 -15.86 -1.18
CA GLY A 78 -7.69 -15.43 -2.11
C GLY A 78 -8.17 -13.98 -1.97
N CYS A 79 -7.65 -13.23 -1.01
CA CYS A 79 -7.99 -11.81 -0.81
C CYS A 79 -7.52 -10.92 -1.96
N ILE A 80 -8.08 -9.72 -2.03
CA ILE A 80 -7.74 -8.67 -2.99
C ILE A 80 -7.08 -7.51 -2.23
N LEU A 81 -5.93 -7.06 -2.71
CA LEU A 81 -5.24 -5.88 -2.19
C LEU A 81 -5.49 -4.69 -3.13
N TYR A 82 -6.00 -3.61 -2.56
CA TYR A 82 -6.07 -2.30 -3.21
C TYR A 82 -4.93 -1.44 -2.70
N SER A 83 -4.11 -0.88 -3.60
CA SER A 83 -3.04 0.06 -3.26
C SER A 83 -3.11 1.32 -4.11
N THR A 84 -2.84 2.48 -3.51
CA THR A 84 -2.82 3.75 -4.25
C THR A 84 -1.62 3.86 -5.20
N LEU A 85 -0.59 3.02 -5.00
CA LEU A 85 0.59 2.93 -5.85
C LEU A 85 0.87 1.45 -6.18
N PHE A 86 1.37 1.17 -7.38
CA PHE A 86 1.79 -0.18 -7.75
C PHE A 86 2.87 -0.69 -6.77
N PRO A 87 2.76 -1.93 -6.24
CA PRO A 87 3.66 -2.45 -5.23
C PRO A 87 5.10 -2.62 -5.77
N CYS A 88 6.10 -2.36 -4.92
CA CYS A 88 7.50 -2.67 -5.24
C CYS A 88 7.77 -4.18 -5.15
N ASN A 89 8.96 -4.60 -5.52
CA ASN A 89 9.39 -6.00 -5.47
C ASN A 89 9.32 -6.61 -4.06
N GLU A 90 9.67 -5.86 -3.00
CA GLU A 90 9.60 -6.34 -1.62
C GLU A 90 8.14 -6.58 -1.18
N CYS A 91 7.25 -5.63 -1.48
CA CYS A 91 5.83 -5.81 -1.22
C CYS A 91 5.24 -6.97 -2.03
N SER A 92 5.65 -7.14 -3.29
CA SER A 92 5.16 -8.24 -4.12
C SER A 92 5.56 -9.62 -3.59
N LYS A 93 6.77 -9.78 -3.05
CA LYS A 93 7.16 -11.01 -2.36
C LYS A 93 6.22 -11.30 -1.17
N THR A 94 5.92 -10.29 -0.37
CA THR A 94 5.03 -10.44 0.79
C THR A 94 3.59 -10.73 0.36
N ILE A 95 3.10 -10.07 -0.69
CA ILE A 95 1.77 -10.31 -1.28
C ILE A 95 1.63 -11.77 -1.72
N VAL A 96 2.60 -12.31 -2.44
CA VAL A 96 2.62 -13.72 -2.87
C VAL A 96 2.60 -14.65 -1.67
N GLN A 97 3.47 -14.43 -0.67
CA GLN A 97 3.59 -15.29 0.50
C GLN A 97 2.37 -15.24 1.42
N SER A 98 1.58 -14.15 1.37
CA SER A 98 0.34 -14.04 2.15
C SER A 98 -0.87 -14.70 1.49
N GLY A 99 -0.75 -15.20 0.25
CA GLY A 99 -1.84 -15.85 -0.48
C GLY A 99 -2.84 -14.89 -1.14
N ILE A 100 -2.55 -13.59 -1.17
CA ILE A 100 -3.37 -12.61 -1.90
C ILE A 100 -3.40 -12.97 -3.38
N SER A 101 -4.59 -12.97 -3.99
CA SER A 101 -4.82 -13.44 -5.36
C SER A 101 -4.87 -12.33 -6.41
N GLU A 102 -5.15 -11.10 -6.00
CA GLU A 102 -5.28 -9.96 -6.91
C GLU A 102 -4.75 -8.66 -6.27
N VAL A 103 -4.11 -7.84 -7.11
CA VAL A 103 -3.72 -6.47 -6.78
C VAL A 103 -4.44 -5.49 -7.68
N VAL A 104 -5.16 -4.52 -7.07
CA VAL A 104 -5.77 -3.40 -7.79
C VAL A 104 -5.03 -2.13 -7.39
N TYR A 105 -4.42 -1.45 -8.34
CA TYR A 105 -3.62 -0.26 -8.05
C TYR A 105 -4.17 1.00 -8.76
N LEU A 106 -3.89 2.18 -8.19
CA LEU A 106 -4.35 3.45 -8.76
C LEU A 106 -3.29 4.08 -9.66
N SER A 107 -2.06 4.21 -9.16
CA SER A 107 -0.95 4.87 -9.85
C SER A 107 0.17 3.90 -10.19
N ASP A 108 0.77 4.09 -11.37
CA ASP A 108 1.92 3.33 -11.87
C ASP A 108 3.09 4.27 -12.23
N LYS A 109 3.22 5.36 -11.48
CA LYS A 109 4.19 6.43 -11.80
C LYS A 109 5.65 5.98 -11.82
N TYR A 110 5.96 4.82 -11.23
CA TYR A 110 7.30 4.24 -11.19
C TYR A 110 7.47 2.99 -12.07
N LYS A 111 6.65 2.84 -13.11
CA LYS A 111 6.58 1.64 -13.96
C LYS A 111 7.91 1.20 -14.57
N ASP A 112 8.81 2.14 -14.83
CA ASP A 112 10.10 1.89 -15.50
C ASP A 112 11.26 1.67 -14.51
N MET A 113 11.00 1.72 -13.19
CA MET A 113 12.02 1.41 -12.18
C MET A 113 12.25 -0.10 -12.06
N GLU A 114 13.49 -0.51 -11.82
CA GLU A 114 13.88 -1.92 -11.67
C GLU A 114 13.03 -2.65 -10.63
N GLN A 115 12.72 -2.01 -9.51
CA GLN A 115 11.89 -2.58 -8.45
C GLN A 115 10.46 -2.86 -8.94
N THR A 116 9.91 -2.02 -9.82
CA THR A 116 8.58 -2.22 -10.39
C THR A 116 8.59 -3.31 -11.47
N ILE A 117 9.64 -3.36 -12.29
CA ILE A 117 9.83 -4.42 -13.29
C ILE A 117 9.97 -5.78 -12.59
N ALA A 118 10.81 -5.87 -11.55
CA ALA A 118 10.96 -7.08 -10.75
C ALA A 118 9.65 -7.49 -10.05
N SER A 119 8.89 -6.52 -9.54
CA SER A 119 7.57 -6.73 -8.95
C SER A 119 6.62 -7.42 -9.95
N ARG A 120 6.49 -6.89 -11.16
CA ARG A 120 5.67 -7.49 -12.23
C ARG A 120 6.10 -8.92 -12.55
N PHE A 121 7.41 -9.15 -12.63
CA PHE A 121 7.94 -10.48 -12.87
C PHE A 121 7.52 -11.46 -11.75
N ILE A 122 7.67 -11.06 -10.48
CA ILE A 122 7.28 -11.87 -9.31
C ILE A 122 5.77 -12.19 -9.36
N LEU A 123 4.92 -11.18 -9.54
CA LEU A 123 3.46 -11.35 -9.56
C LEU A 123 3.03 -12.26 -10.72
N ASN A 124 3.62 -12.10 -11.91
CA ASN A 124 3.34 -12.94 -13.08
C ASN A 124 3.75 -14.40 -12.84
N MET A 125 4.95 -14.64 -12.32
CA MET A 125 5.43 -16.00 -12.01
C MET A 125 4.59 -16.70 -10.95
N ALA A 126 4.04 -15.96 -10.01
CA ALA A 126 3.16 -16.47 -8.96
C ALA A 126 1.68 -16.59 -9.41
N GLY A 127 1.33 -16.15 -10.61
CA GLY A 127 -0.05 -16.17 -11.11
C GLY A 127 -0.98 -15.15 -10.43
N ILE A 128 -0.42 -14.14 -9.75
CA ILE A 128 -1.21 -13.08 -9.09
C ILE A 128 -1.74 -12.13 -10.18
N LYS A 129 -3.04 -11.92 -10.18
CA LYS A 129 -3.66 -10.95 -11.08
C LYS A 129 -3.37 -9.53 -10.60
N TYR A 130 -3.14 -8.61 -11.54
CA TYR A 130 -3.07 -7.20 -11.18
C TYR A 130 -3.66 -6.33 -12.29
N ARG A 131 -4.32 -5.25 -11.90
CA ARG A 131 -4.93 -4.29 -12.82
C ARG A 131 -4.91 -2.88 -12.25
N GLN A 132 -4.82 -1.92 -13.15
CA GLN A 132 -4.97 -0.52 -12.79
C GLN A 132 -6.46 -0.15 -12.68
N LEU A 133 -6.82 0.54 -11.62
CA LEU A 133 -8.13 1.18 -11.52
C LEU A 133 -8.08 2.52 -12.27
N VAL A 134 -8.81 2.60 -13.36
CA VAL A 134 -9.08 3.86 -14.07
C VAL A 134 -10.47 4.32 -13.69
N SER A 135 -10.60 5.49 -13.08
CA SER A 135 -11.89 6.02 -12.63
C SER A 135 -11.87 7.54 -12.61
N ASP A 136 -12.93 8.14 -13.12
CA ASP A 136 -13.19 9.58 -13.04
C ASP A 136 -13.97 9.96 -11.77
N THR A 137 -14.18 9.02 -10.86
CA THR A 137 -14.91 9.24 -9.61
C THR A 137 -14.20 10.24 -8.73
N LYS A 138 -14.88 11.33 -8.41
CA LYS A 138 -14.47 12.29 -7.38
C LYS A 138 -15.05 11.85 -6.04
N ILE A 139 -14.25 11.90 -4.99
CA ILE A 139 -14.69 11.64 -3.62
C ILE A 139 -14.56 12.95 -2.87
N GLU A 140 -15.69 13.43 -2.33
CA GLU A 140 -15.74 14.56 -1.44
C GLU A 140 -16.20 14.09 -0.06
N ILE A 141 -15.46 14.44 0.98
CA ILE A 141 -15.80 14.10 2.37
C ILE A 141 -16.01 15.40 3.11
N ASN A 142 -17.25 15.66 3.53
CA ASN A 142 -17.59 16.78 4.37
C ASN A 142 -18.01 16.29 5.76
N LEU A 143 -17.19 16.58 6.77
CA LEU A 143 -17.41 16.17 8.15
C LEU A 143 -18.10 17.25 9.01
N SER A 144 -18.44 18.41 8.43
CA SER A 144 -18.90 19.57 9.19
C SER A 144 -20.36 19.48 9.69
N ASN A 145 -21.11 18.44 9.33
CA ASN A 145 -22.55 18.33 9.63
C ASN A 145 -22.93 17.25 10.65
N HIS A 146 -22.00 16.78 11.48
CA HIS A 146 -22.30 15.81 12.54
C HIS A 146 -22.36 16.44 13.94
N SER A 147 -22.68 17.72 14.05
CA SER A 147 -23.06 18.34 15.33
C SER A 147 -24.60 18.25 15.48
N ASN A 148 -25.03 17.16 16.08
CA ASN A 148 -26.34 17.06 16.74
C ASN A 148 -26.16 17.13 18.24
#